data_6351509a441e7a4a31e963f214cfc1da
#
_entry.id   6351509a441e7a4a31e963f214cfc1da
#
_cell.length_a   1.000
_cell.length_b   1.000
_cell.length_c   1.000
_cell.angle_alpha   90.00
_cell.angle_beta   90.00
_cell.angle_gamma   90.00
#
_symmetry.space_group_name_H-M   'P 1'
#
loop_
_entity.id
_entity.type
_entity.pdbx_description
1 polymer ?
#
loop_
_entity_poly.entity_id
_entity_poly.type
_entity_poly.pdbx_seq_one_letter_code
_entity_poly.pdbx_strand_id
1 'polypeptide(L)'
;MRNIIAYFIKYHVAVNVIIVAFLIFGIVGALSLKSSYFPLTDSKNISINVTYPGASPQEVEEGIILKIEDNLKGLEGVDRVTSTSRENSGIINVEIEKGRDIDFMLLEVKNAVDRVPSFPTGMEPLVVSKLEAVRQTISFAISGENISLSALKQIGRQIENDIRAMEGISQISITGYPAEEIEIAVNENSLLAYNVSFEEVAQAVSNANILVTGGNIKTSAEEFLIRANNRSYYGNELSNLIVRANASGQTVRLKDVAVVRDRFSETPNATYFNGNLAVNVAITSTNTEDLITSSEKVKEYIEEYNQKHNNVKLSVVSDQSVTLTQRTQLLTENAIMGMILVLIFLSLFLNTRLAFW
;
A
#
# COMPACT_ATOMS: atom_id res chain seq x y z
N MET A 1 -11.78 -37.64 40.46
CA MET A 1 -13.03 -36.94 40.10
C MET A 1 -14.00 -36.84 41.28
N ARG A 2 -14.34 -37.93 41.99
CA ARG A 2 -15.35 -37.90 43.10
C ARG A 2 -14.99 -36.91 44.21
N ASN A 3 -13.73 -36.74 44.57
CA ASN A 3 -13.27 -35.79 45.60
C ASN A 3 -13.36 -34.31 45.20
N ILE A 4 -13.18 -34.01 43.88
CA ILE A 4 -13.32 -32.64 43.33
C ILE A 4 -14.77 -32.22 43.35
N ILE A 5 -15.66 -33.10 42.92
CA ILE A 5 -17.15 -32.83 42.91
C ILE A 5 -17.63 -32.61 44.34
N ALA A 6 -17.21 -33.45 45.29
CA ALA A 6 -17.54 -33.34 46.70
C ALA A 6 -17.07 -32.01 47.33
N TYR A 7 -15.89 -31.51 46.91
CA TYR A 7 -15.37 -30.22 47.34
C TYR A 7 -16.27 -29.07 46.90
N PHE A 8 -16.66 -29.03 45.60
CA PHE A 8 -17.53 -27.99 45.08
C PHE A 8 -18.96 -28.03 45.64
N ILE A 9 -19.48 -29.20 45.92
CA ILE A 9 -20.78 -29.34 46.61
C ILE A 9 -20.70 -28.76 48.03
N LYS A 10 -19.59 -28.89 48.71
CA LYS A 10 -19.39 -28.38 50.09
C LYS A 10 -19.15 -26.86 50.15
N TYR A 11 -18.44 -26.31 49.12
CA TYR A 11 -18.02 -24.89 49.10
C TYR A 11 -18.73 -24.11 47.99
N HIS A 12 -19.99 -23.73 48.22
CA HIS A 12 -20.81 -22.99 47.21
C HIS A 12 -20.20 -21.65 46.83
N VAL A 13 -19.47 -20.98 47.73
CA VAL A 13 -18.77 -19.71 47.41
C VAL A 13 -17.69 -19.91 46.35
N ALA A 14 -16.96 -21.01 46.41
CA ALA A 14 -15.91 -21.30 45.40
C ALA A 14 -16.53 -21.52 43.99
N VAL A 15 -17.70 -22.17 43.93
CA VAL A 15 -18.44 -22.38 42.68
C VAL A 15 -18.89 -21.04 42.11
N ASN A 16 -19.49 -20.18 42.92
CA ASN A 16 -19.96 -18.87 42.49
C ASN A 16 -18.80 -17.97 41.97
N VAL A 17 -17.66 -17.99 42.65
CA VAL A 17 -16.48 -17.24 42.22
C VAL A 17 -15.98 -17.73 40.84
N ILE A 18 -15.96 -19.05 40.62
CA ILE A 18 -15.54 -19.63 39.34
C ILE A 18 -16.54 -19.23 38.24
N ILE A 19 -17.86 -19.31 38.50
CA ILE A 19 -18.89 -18.92 37.52
C ILE A 19 -18.74 -17.43 37.15
N VAL A 20 -18.59 -16.55 38.15
CA VAL A 20 -18.41 -15.12 37.92
C VAL A 20 -17.10 -14.86 37.15
N ALA A 21 -16.01 -15.58 37.48
CA ALA A 21 -14.79 -15.47 36.74
C ALA A 21 -14.92 -15.86 35.25
N PHE A 22 -15.60 -16.99 34.96
CA PHE A 22 -15.91 -17.40 33.60
C PHE A 22 -16.75 -16.38 32.83
N LEU A 23 -17.77 -15.79 33.48
CA LEU A 23 -18.58 -14.75 32.87
C LEU A 23 -17.78 -13.49 32.56
N ILE A 24 -16.92 -13.06 33.50
CA ILE A 24 -16.04 -11.90 33.27
C ILE A 24 -15.06 -12.19 32.12
N PHE A 25 -14.36 -13.33 32.13
CA PHE A 25 -13.45 -13.72 31.07
C PHE A 25 -14.16 -13.90 29.72
N GLY A 26 -15.40 -14.43 29.72
CA GLY A 26 -16.22 -14.55 28.52
C GLY A 26 -16.59 -13.18 27.93
N ILE A 27 -16.99 -12.22 28.77
CA ILE A 27 -17.31 -10.86 28.33
C ILE A 27 -16.05 -10.14 27.81
N VAL A 28 -14.95 -10.20 28.57
CA VAL A 28 -13.67 -9.59 28.13
C VAL A 28 -13.18 -10.22 26.83
N GLY A 29 -13.29 -11.54 26.71
CA GLY A 29 -12.93 -12.26 25.47
C GLY A 29 -13.81 -11.82 24.29
N ALA A 30 -15.13 -11.70 24.49
CA ALA A 30 -16.06 -11.26 23.45
C ALA A 30 -15.77 -9.82 22.98
N LEU A 31 -15.44 -8.92 23.92
CA LEU A 31 -15.10 -7.52 23.61
C LEU A 31 -13.73 -7.36 22.94
N SER A 32 -12.83 -8.32 23.11
CA SER A 32 -11.50 -8.31 22.48
C SER A 32 -11.45 -8.98 21.10
N LEU A 33 -12.55 -9.59 20.64
CA LEU A 33 -12.62 -10.21 19.33
C LEU A 33 -12.58 -9.15 18.23
N LYS A 34 -11.61 -9.29 17.31
CA LYS A 34 -11.55 -8.48 16.10
C LYS A 34 -12.49 -9.04 15.04
N SER A 35 -13.27 -8.17 14.43
CA SER A 35 -14.19 -8.57 13.36
C SER A 35 -13.45 -8.64 12.02
N SER A 36 -13.43 -9.83 11.40
CA SER A 36 -12.86 -10.05 10.07
C SER A 36 -13.83 -10.85 9.21
N TYR A 37 -13.87 -10.52 7.91
CA TYR A 37 -14.76 -11.19 6.95
C TYR A 37 -14.35 -12.64 6.67
N PHE A 38 -13.06 -12.93 6.72
CA PHE A 38 -12.48 -14.26 6.56
C PHE A 38 -11.48 -14.53 7.68
N PRO A 39 -11.18 -15.79 7.97
CA PRO A 39 -10.15 -16.14 8.93
C PRO A 39 -8.83 -15.41 8.61
N LEU A 40 -8.18 -14.91 9.63
CA LEU A 40 -6.83 -14.36 9.52
C LEU A 40 -5.90 -15.51 9.15
N THR A 41 -5.34 -15.45 7.94
CA THR A 41 -4.31 -16.40 7.51
C THR A 41 -3.01 -15.63 7.40
N ASP A 42 -1.97 -16.17 8.03
CA ASP A 42 -0.64 -15.62 7.87
C ASP A 42 -0.22 -15.69 6.38
N SER A 43 0.45 -14.63 5.95
CA SER A 43 1.04 -14.65 4.61
C SER A 43 2.03 -15.80 4.50
N LYS A 44 2.01 -16.48 3.36
CA LYS A 44 2.96 -17.53 3.03
C LYS A 44 3.81 -17.18 1.82
N ASN A 45 3.56 -16.03 1.23
CA ASN A 45 4.18 -15.63 -0.02
C ASN A 45 5.09 -14.42 0.18
N ILE A 46 6.28 -14.52 -0.38
CA ILE A 46 7.23 -13.43 -0.53
C ILE A 46 7.26 -13.06 -2.01
N SER A 47 7.13 -11.76 -2.31
CA SER A 47 7.19 -11.23 -3.67
C SER A 47 8.51 -10.50 -3.89
N ILE A 48 9.16 -10.79 -5.02
CA ILE A 48 10.33 -10.08 -5.50
C ILE A 48 9.89 -9.35 -6.76
N ASN A 49 9.84 -8.02 -6.70
CA ASN A 49 9.47 -7.18 -7.83
C ASN A 49 10.72 -6.67 -8.54
N VAL A 50 10.72 -6.86 -9.85
CA VAL A 50 11.78 -6.46 -10.78
C VAL A 50 11.24 -5.35 -11.67
N THR A 51 11.95 -4.24 -11.77
CA THR A 51 11.67 -3.16 -12.72
C THR A 51 12.92 -2.95 -13.59
N TYR A 52 12.76 -3.15 -14.90
CA TYR A 52 13.84 -2.95 -15.88
C TYR A 52 13.29 -2.19 -17.09
N PRO A 53 13.31 -0.85 -17.06
CA PRO A 53 12.75 -0.02 -18.11
C PRO A 53 13.38 -0.27 -19.48
N GLY A 54 12.56 -0.40 -20.52
CA GLY A 54 13.01 -0.64 -21.90
C GLY A 54 13.33 -2.10 -22.23
N ALA A 55 13.28 -3.01 -21.25
CA ALA A 55 13.62 -4.41 -21.48
C ALA A 55 12.42 -5.21 -22.02
N SER A 56 12.69 -6.10 -22.96
CA SER A 56 11.76 -7.12 -23.43
C SER A 56 11.51 -8.19 -22.34
N PRO A 57 10.39 -8.94 -22.40
CA PRO A 57 10.15 -10.03 -21.47
C PRO A 57 11.27 -11.07 -21.40
N GLN A 58 11.91 -11.36 -22.52
CA GLN A 58 13.05 -12.29 -22.59
C GLN A 58 14.28 -11.76 -21.88
N GLU A 59 14.60 -10.48 -22.03
CA GLU A 59 15.73 -9.85 -21.31
C GLU A 59 15.50 -9.79 -19.80
N VAL A 60 14.26 -9.55 -19.37
CA VAL A 60 13.87 -9.65 -17.95
C VAL A 60 14.05 -11.08 -17.43
N GLU A 61 13.59 -12.08 -18.20
CA GLU A 61 13.69 -13.48 -17.82
C GLU A 61 15.14 -13.95 -17.72
N GLU A 62 15.90 -13.87 -18.81
CA GLU A 62 17.28 -14.38 -18.89
C GLU A 62 18.28 -13.54 -18.08
N GLY A 63 18.08 -12.22 -18.09
CA GLY A 63 18.97 -11.27 -17.41
C GLY A 63 18.82 -11.24 -15.90
N ILE A 64 17.61 -11.50 -15.38
CA ILE A 64 17.28 -11.26 -13.97
C ILE A 64 16.59 -12.44 -13.34
N ILE A 65 15.41 -12.86 -13.86
CA ILE A 65 14.53 -13.83 -13.19
C ILE A 65 15.24 -15.17 -12.97
N LEU A 66 15.82 -15.77 -14.03
CA LEU A 66 16.50 -17.06 -13.93
C LEU A 66 17.67 -17.04 -12.94
N LYS A 67 18.41 -15.93 -12.85
CA LYS A 67 19.52 -15.81 -11.91
C LYS A 67 19.03 -15.79 -10.45
N ILE A 68 17.90 -15.15 -10.20
CA ILE A 68 17.27 -15.12 -8.86
C ILE A 68 16.72 -16.50 -8.54
N GLU A 69 16.00 -17.14 -9.47
CA GLU A 69 15.47 -18.50 -9.26
C GLU A 69 16.57 -19.50 -8.95
N ASP A 70 17.72 -19.42 -9.65
CA ASP A 70 18.86 -20.31 -9.38
C ASP A 70 19.43 -20.14 -7.97
N ASN A 71 19.44 -18.90 -7.44
CA ASN A 71 19.87 -18.64 -6.07
C ASN A 71 18.81 -19.01 -5.01
N LEU A 72 17.53 -19.11 -5.41
CA LEU A 72 16.44 -19.57 -4.54
C LEU A 72 16.33 -21.10 -4.52
N LYS A 73 16.87 -21.80 -5.52
CA LYS A 73 16.88 -23.27 -5.59
C LYS A 73 17.64 -23.83 -4.38
N GLY A 74 17.00 -24.73 -3.67
CA GLY A 74 17.60 -25.40 -2.50
C GLY A 74 17.56 -24.55 -1.21
N LEU A 75 16.90 -23.42 -1.19
CA LEU A 75 16.63 -22.68 0.04
C LEU A 75 15.62 -23.48 0.89
N GLU A 76 16.04 -23.90 2.09
CA GLU A 76 15.20 -24.69 2.99
C GLU A 76 13.98 -23.88 3.43
N GLY A 77 12.79 -24.46 3.36
CA GLY A 77 11.53 -23.80 3.74
C GLY A 77 10.80 -23.13 2.59
N VAL A 78 11.30 -23.22 1.36
CA VAL A 78 10.59 -22.79 0.15
C VAL A 78 9.81 -23.99 -0.41
N ASP A 79 8.50 -23.84 -0.56
CA ASP A 79 7.62 -24.84 -1.16
C ASP A 79 7.61 -24.72 -2.68
N ARG A 80 7.43 -23.52 -3.21
CA ARG A 80 7.35 -23.24 -4.64
C ARG A 80 7.82 -21.84 -5.01
N VAL A 81 8.43 -21.73 -6.18
CA VAL A 81 8.77 -20.47 -6.81
C VAL A 81 8.01 -20.38 -8.14
N THR A 82 7.31 -19.27 -8.37
CA THR A 82 6.62 -18.97 -9.62
C THR A 82 6.99 -17.56 -10.08
N SER A 83 7.30 -17.44 -11.37
CA SER A 83 7.76 -16.17 -11.93
C SER A 83 6.93 -15.76 -13.14
N THR A 84 6.85 -14.45 -13.35
CA THR A 84 6.22 -13.87 -14.53
C THR A 84 7.12 -12.76 -15.06
N SER A 85 7.53 -12.88 -16.34
CA SER A 85 8.29 -11.86 -17.07
C SER A 85 7.36 -11.10 -18.00
N ARG A 86 7.44 -9.78 -17.96
CA ARG A 86 6.69 -8.85 -18.81
C ARG A 86 7.64 -7.80 -19.38
N GLU A 87 7.17 -7.04 -20.35
CA GLU A 87 7.87 -5.86 -20.80
C GLU A 87 8.09 -4.89 -19.64
N ASN A 88 9.31 -4.40 -19.47
CA ASN A 88 9.76 -3.49 -18.40
C ASN A 88 9.72 -4.05 -16.98
N SER A 89 9.22 -5.26 -16.73
CA SER A 89 9.02 -5.74 -15.35
C SER A 89 8.98 -7.25 -15.21
N GLY A 90 9.25 -7.74 -13.99
CA GLY A 90 9.08 -9.12 -13.61
C GLY A 90 8.64 -9.26 -12.16
N ILE A 91 7.98 -10.36 -11.84
CA ILE A 91 7.54 -10.69 -10.49
C ILE A 91 7.90 -12.14 -10.22
N ILE A 92 8.55 -12.39 -9.08
CA ILE A 92 8.82 -13.72 -8.55
C ILE A 92 8.03 -13.88 -7.25
N ASN A 93 7.19 -14.89 -7.17
CA ASN A 93 6.47 -15.25 -5.97
C ASN A 93 7.09 -16.51 -5.37
N VAL A 94 7.55 -16.40 -4.13
CA VAL A 94 8.15 -17.48 -3.35
C VAL A 94 7.15 -17.93 -2.30
N GLU A 95 6.57 -19.11 -2.46
CA GLU A 95 5.66 -19.73 -1.50
C GLU A 95 6.46 -20.47 -0.44
N ILE A 96 6.18 -20.17 0.83
CA ILE A 96 6.89 -20.70 1.99
C ILE A 96 6.13 -21.88 2.58
N GLU A 97 6.84 -22.92 3.01
CA GLU A 97 6.29 -24.10 3.68
C GLU A 97 5.43 -23.72 4.89
N LYS A 98 4.37 -24.48 5.09
CA LYS A 98 3.46 -24.26 6.23
C LYS A 98 4.18 -24.45 7.58
N GLY A 99 4.05 -23.46 8.46
CA GLY A 99 4.63 -23.51 9.80
C GLY A 99 6.02 -22.89 9.92
N ARG A 100 6.60 -22.37 8.83
CA ARG A 100 7.82 -21.57 8.88
C ARG A 100 7.50 -20.11 9.22
N ASP A 101 8.42 -19.44 9.87
CA ASP A 101 8.35 -18.02 10.16
C ASP A 101 8.61 -17.21 8.87
N ILE A 102 7.60 -16.46 8.42
CA ILE A 102 7.66 -15.69 7.18
C ILE A 102 8.70 -14.55 7.25
N ASP A 103 8.89 -13.92 8.42
CA ASP A 103 9.83 -12.82 8.57
C ASP A 103 11.28 -13.32 8.54
N PHE A 104 11.54 -14.50 9.12
CA PHE A 104 12.81 -15.20 8.95
C PHE A 104 13.04 -15.58 7.48
N MET A 105 12.05 -16.16 6.82
CA MET A 105 12.16 -16.56 5.41
C MET A 105 12.33 -15.35 4.48
N LEU A 106 11.72 -14.20 4.79
CA LEU A 106 11.94 -12.95 4.05
C LEU A 106 13.41 -12.54 4.07
N LEU A 107 14.08 -12.66 5.24
CA LEU A 107 15.50 -12.38 5.37
C LEU A 107 16.34 -13.35 4.54
N GLU A 108 16.02 -14.66 4.59
CA GLU A 108 16.74 -15.67 3.82
C GLU A 108 16.58 -15.50 2.31
N VAL A 109 15.36 -15.20 1.84
CA VAL A 109 15.09 -14.89 0.44
C VAL A 109 15.86 -13.64 0.00
N LYS A 110 15.84 -12.58 0.82
CA LYS A 110 16.61 -11.36 0.54
C LYS A 110 18.11 -11.64 0.46
N ASN A 111 18.65 -12.39 1.39
CA ASN A 111 20.06 -12.81 1.37
C ASN A 111 20.38 -13.64 0.11
N ALA A 112 19.45 -14.49 -0.36
CA ALA A 112 19.63 -15.26 -1.58
C ALA A 112 19.65 -14.37 -2.82
N VAL A 113 18.76 -13.37 -2.88
CA VAL A 113 18.72 -12.37 -3.96
C VAL A 113 19.99 -11.51 -3.97
N ASP A 114 20.47 -11.08 -2.80
CA ASP A 114 21.67 -10.24 -2.66
C ASP A 114 22.96 -11.00 -3.04
N ARG A 115 22.93 -12.35 -3.07
CA ARG A 115 24.06 -13.18 -3.56
C ARG A 115 24.17 -13.25 -5.07
N VAL A 116 23.20 -12.77 -5.83
CA VAL A 116 23.28 -12.74 -7.31
C VAL A 116 24.43 -11.82 -7.73
N PRO A 117 25.45 -12.33 -8.44
CA PRO A 117 26.72 -11.60 -8.62
C PRO A 117 26.62 -10.37 -9.51
N SER A 118 25.67 -10.34 -10.44
CA SER A 118 25.49 -9.20 -11.35
C SER A 118 24.11 -9.16 -11.95
N PHE A 119 23.53 -7.97 -11.96
CA PHE A 119 22.33 -7.62 -12.70
C PHE A 119 22.65 -6.69 -13.88
N PRO A 120 21.76 -6.59 -14.88
CA PRO A 120 21.93 -5.66 -16.00
C PRO A 120 22.00 -4.21 -15.53
N THR A 121 22.78 -3.39 -16.23
CA THR A 121 22.84 -1.94 -16.01
C THR A 121 21.53 -1.28 -16.44
N GLY A 122 21.04 -0.33 -15.67
CA GLY A 122 19.77 0.40 -15.96
C GLY A 122 18.53 -0.22 -15.32
N MET A 123 18.65 -1.33 -14.64
CA MET A 123 17.56 -1.90 -13.83
C MET A 123 17.42 -1.14 -12.50
N GLU A 124 16.18 -1.02 -12.00
CA GLU A 124 15.92 -0.47 -10.67
C GLU A 124 16.27 -1.47 -9.55
N PRO A 125 16.54 -1.00 -8.33
CA PRO A 125 16.76 -1.88 -7.18
C PRO A 125 15.59 -2.84 -6.97
N LEU A 126 15.89 -4.10 -6.70
CA LEU A 126 14.89 -5.13 -6.41
C LEU A 126 14.12 -4.83 -5.12
N VAL A 127 12.81 -5.02 -5.15
CA VAL A 127 11.96 -4.90 -3.99
C VAL A 127 11.50 -6.28 -3.54
N VAL A 128 12.02 -6.73 -2.39
CA VAL A 128 11.66 -8.00 -1.76
C VAL A 128 10.75 -7.72 -0.58
N SER A 129 9.52 -8.22 -0.61
CA SER A 129 8.52 -7.96 0.42
C SER A 129 7.63 -9.18 0.67
N LYS A 130 7.13 -9.33 1.90
CA LYS A 130 6.07 -10.31 2.15
C LYS A 130 4.76 -9.83 1.56
N LEU A 131 4.02 -10.73 0.94
CA LEU A 131 2.71 -10.43 0.40
C LEU A 131 1.69 -10.50 1.54
N GLU A 132 1.41 -9.38 2.15
CA GLU A 132 0.39 -9.32 3.19
C GLU A 132 -1.02 -9.49 2.59
N ALA A 133 -1.85 -10.27 3.25
CA ALA A 133 -3.27 -10.37 2.90
C ALA A 133 -3.95 -9.07 3.34
N VAL A 134 -4.06 -8.13 2.42
CA VAL A 134 -4.79 -6.88 2.63
C VAL A 134 -6.21 -7.00 2.09
N ARG A 135 -7.15 -6.31 2.72
CA ARG A 135 -8.56 -6.31 2.33
C ARG A 135 -9.07 -4.91 2.23
N GLN A 136 -9.83 -4.66 1.20
CA GLN A 136 -10.51 -3.39 1.05
C GLN A 136 -11.52 -3.24 2.19
N THR A 137 -11.41 -2.15 2.94
CA THR A 137 -12.28 -1.79 4.05
C THR A 137 -13.38 -0.86 3.55
N ILE A 138 -12.97 0.28 3.03
CA ILE A 138 -13.86 1.29 2.48
C ILE A 138 -13.16 1.98 1.32
N SER A 139 -13.91 2.37 0.31
CA SER A 139 -13.43 3.28 -0.74
C SER A 139 -14.42 4.39 -0.97
N PHE A 140 -13.89 5.56 -1.31
CA PHE A 140 -14.69 6.74 -1.63
C PHE A 140 -14.10 7.50 -2.79
N ALA A 141 -14.94 8.18 -3.54
CA ALA A 141 -14.57 9.07 -4.62
C ALA A 141 -14.47 10.52 -4.12
N ILE A 142 -13.42 11.21 -4.54
CA ILE A 142 -13.26 12.66 -4.39
C ILE A 142 -13.65 13.27 -5.73
N SER A 143 -14.72 14.03 -5.77
CA SER A 143 -15.23 14.64 -7.01
C SER A 143 -15.76 16.06 -6.78
N GLY A 144 -15.79 16.86 -7.83
CA GLY A 144 -16.35 18.19 -7.78
C GLY A 144 -16.65 18.72 -9.18
N GLU A 145 -17.51 19.74 -9.27
CA GLU A 145 -17.86 20.38 -10.54
C GLU A 145 -16.71 21.31 -10.98
N ASN A 146 -16.30 21.17 -12.25
CA ASN A 146 -15.27 22.03 -12.89
C ASN A 146 -13.91 22.09 -12.16
N ILE A 147 -13.53 21.00 -11.48
CA ILE A 147 -12.24 20.90 -10.78
C ILE A 147 -11.25 20.18 -11.67
N SER A 148 -10.02 20.73 -11.76
CA SER A 148 -8.94 20.09 -12.51
C SER A 148 -8.46 18.80 -11.83
N LEU A 149 -7.98 17.84 -12.61
CA LEU A 149 -7.43 16.59 -12.11
C LEU A 149 -6.23 16.83 -11.16
N SER A 150 -5.42 17.85 -11.45
CA SER A 150 -4.28 18.24 -10.58
C SER A 150 -4.76 18.73 -9.19
N ALA A 151 -5.83 19.53 -9.16
CA ALA A 151 -6.41 19.98 -7.89
C ALA A 151 -7.02 18.81 -7.10
N LEU A 152 -7.75 17.91 -7.77
CA LEU A 152 -8.29 16.69 -7.15
C LEU A 152 -7.17 15.80 -6.58
N LYS A 153 -6.06 15.68 -7.29
CA LYS A 153 -4.89 14.92 -6.81
C LYS A 153 -4.26 15.55 -5.56
N GLN A 154 -4.09 16.87 -5.54
CA GLN A 154 -3.56 17.58 -4.36
C GLN A 154 -4.49 17.41 -3.16
N ILE A 155 -5.80 17.56 -3.35
CA ILE A 155 -6.80 17.32 -2.31
C ILE A 155 -6.75 15.86 -1.85
N GLY A 156 -6.64 14.91 -2.79
CA GLY A 156 -6.51 13.49 -2.47
C GLY A 156 -5.29 13.20 -1.60
N ARG A 157 -4.13 13.81 -1.88
CA ARG A 157 -2.92 13.68 -1.06
C ARG A 157 -3.07 14.27 0.34
N GLN A 158 -3.78 15.41 0.46
CA GLN A 158 -4.06 15.98 1.76
C GLN A 158 -4.96 15.06 2.58
N ILE A 159 -6.05 14.55 1.98
CA ILE A 159 -6.96 13.60 2.60
C ILE A 159 -6.22 12.30 2.99
N GLU A 160 -5.32 11.80 2.12
CA GLU A 160 -4.47 10.64 2.44
C GLU A 160 -3.65 10.88 3.72
N ASN A 161 -3.02 12.05 3.85
CA ASN A 161 -2.23 12.38 5.03
C ASN A 161 -3.10 12.48 6.28
N ASP A 162 -4.28 13.09 6.17
CA ASP A 162 -5.22 13.22 7.30
C ASP A 162 -5.70 11.84 7.78
N ILE A 163 -6.09 10.97 6.85
CA ILE A 163 -6.58 9.61 7.17
C ILE A 163 -5.42 8.73 7.67
N ARG A 164 -4.22 8.86 7.10
CA ARG A 164 -3.03 8.10 7.53
C ARG A 164 -2.60 8.44 8.96
N ALA A 165 -2.93 9.64 9.45
CA ALA A 165 -2.68 10.03 10.84
C ALA A 165 -3.65 9.38 11.84
N MET A 166 -4.72 8.74 11.36
CA MET A 166 -5.70 8.05 12.22
C MET A 166 -5.16 6.69 12.67
N GLU A 167 -5.33 6.38 13.94
CA GLU A 167 -4.94 5.09 14.49
C GLU A 167 -5.80 3.94 13.91
N GLY A 168 -5.14 2.86 13.48
CA GLY A 168 -5.78 1.67 12.92
C GLY A 168 -5.99 1.72 11.41
N ILE A 169 -5.38 2.67 10.71
CA ILE A 169 -5.38 2.77 9.25
C ILE A 169 -3.93 2.87 8.76
N SER A 170 -3.42 1.81 8.12
CA SER A 170 -2.03 1.76 7.66
C SER A 170 -1.89 1.84 6.15
N GLN A 171 -2.87 1.33 5.40
CA GLN A 171 -2.76 1.20 3.96
C GLN A 171 -3.84 2.00 3.23
N ILE A 172 -3.41 3.03 2.51
CA ILE A 172 -4.25 3.89 1.70
C ILE A 172 -3.67 3.93 0.30
N SER A 173 -4.50 3.77 -0.71
CA SER A 173 -4.15 3.93 -2.10
C SER A 173 -5.04 4.95 -2.78
N ILE A 174 -4.43 5.79 -3.61
CA ILE A 174 -5.15 6.77 -4.42
C ILE A 174 -5.00 6.36 -5.87
N THR A 175 -6.12 6.25 -6.57
CA THR A 175 -6.18 5.86 -7.98
C THR A 175 -7.12 6.78 -8.76
N GLY A 176 -7.13 6.66 -10.09
CA GLY A 176 -8.07 7.41 -10.93
C GLY A 176 -7.46 8.62 -11.61
N TYR A 177 -6.14 8.74 -11.58
CA TYR A 177 -5.40 9.71 -12.38
C TYR A 177 -4.25 9.05 -13.12
N PRO A 178 -3.91 9.52 -14.34
CA PRO A 178 -2.75 9.07 -15.07
C PRO A 178 -1.44 9.44 -14.37
N ALA A 179 -0.32 8.83 -14.76
CA ALA A 179 0.99 9.20 -14.27
C ALA A 179 1.30 10.67 -14.64
N GLU A 180 1.97 11.38 -13.73
CA GLU A 180 2.48 12.71 -14.04
C GLU A 180 3.78 12.57 -14.84
N GLU A 181 3.90 13.40 -15.86
CA GLU A 181 5.09 13.47 -16.71
C GLU A 181 5.44 14.93 -17.02
N ILE A 182 6.72 15.18 -17.26
CA ILE A 182 7.21 16.47 -17.75
C ILE A 182 7.36 16.33 -19.27
N GLU A 183 6.48 16.95 -20.01
CA GLU A 183 6.58 17.02 -21.47
C GLU A 183 7.60 18.06 -21.88
N ILE A 184 8.56 17.67 -22.71
CA ILE A 184 9.53 18.55 -23.34
C ILE A 184 9.25 18.55 -24.83
N ALA A 185 8.37 19.45 -25.29
CA ALA A 185 8.00 19.59 -26.69
C ALA A 185 9.04 20.45 -27.41
N VAL A 186 9.97 19.81 -28.12
CA VAL A 186 11.06 20.47 -28.85
C VAL A 186 10.51 21.15 -30.10
N ASN A 187 10.95 22.40 -30.38
CA ASN A 187 10.61 23.14 -31.57
C ASN A 187 11.72 23.04 -32.60
N GLU A 188 11.43 22.43 -33.74
CA GLU A 188 12.40 22.21 -34.82
C GLU A 188 13.01 23.51 -35.38
N ASN A 189 12.20 24.56 -35.57
CA ASN A 189 12.66 25.86 -36.05
C ASN A 189 13.65 26.50 -35.07
N SER A 190 13.41 26.36 -33.78
CA SER A 190 14.32 26.86 -32.75
C SER A 190 15.59 26.04 -32.69
N LEU A 191 15.54 24.71 -32.83
CA LEU A 191 16.74 23.89 -32.93
C LEU A 191 17.63 24.34 -34.08
N LEU A 192 17.08 24.58 -35.27
CA LEU A 192 17.81 25.06 -36.44
C LEU A 192 18.39 26.46 -36.21
N ALA A 193 17.60 27.39 -35.62
CA ALA A 193 18.03 28.76 -35.36
C ALA A 193 19.21 28.83 -34.38
N TYR A 194 19.20 27.98 -33.34
CA TYR A 194 20.29 27.91 -32.34
C TYR A 194 21.38 26.89 -32.70
N ASN A 195 21.24 26.18 -33.83
CA ASN A 195 22.11 25.13 -34.30
C ASN A 195 22.36 24.04 -33.25
N VAL A 196 21.29 23.62 -32.54
CA VAL A 196 21.26 22.59 -31.50
C VAL A 196 20.60 21.35 -32.07
N SER A 197 21.15 20.17 -31.83
CA SER A 197 20.53 18.91 -32.22
C SER A 197 19.55 18.41 -31.17
N PHE A 198 18.60 17.55 -31.59
CA PHE A 198 17.71 16.87 -30.64
C PHE A 198 18.47 16.03 -29.62
N GLU A 199 19.54 15.36 -30.07
CA GLU A 199 20.39 14.53 -29.21
C GLU A 199 21.06 15.35 -28.10
N GLU A 200 21.52 16.58 -28.39
CA GLU A 200 22.09 17.47 -27.37
C GLU A 200 21.05 17.86 -26.32
N VAL A 201 19.79 18.09 -26.74
CA VAL A 201 18.69 18.35 -25.79
C VAL A 201 18.43 17.13 -24.92
N ALA A 202 18.30 15.94 -25.54
CA ALA A 202 18.06 14.69 -24.82
C ALA A 202 19.17 14.38 -23.80
N GLN A 203 20.44 14.56 -24.21
CA GLN A 203 21.60 14.34 -23.35
C GLN A 203 21.66 15.36 -22.20
N ALA A 204 21.35 16.62 -22.48
CA ALA A 204 21.31 17.67 -21.43
C ALA A 204 20.25 17.37 -20.39
N VAL A 205 19.04 16.96 -20.80
CA VAL A 205 17.94 16.58 -19.90
C VAL A 205 18.32 15.33 -19.09
N SER A 206 18.87 14.30 -19.73
CA SER A 206 19.32 13.09 -19.04
C SER A 206 20.38 13.40 -17.99
N ASN A 207 21.37 14.21 -18.32
CA ASN A 207 22.45 14.59 -17.40
C ASN A 207 21.97 15.51 -16.26
N ALA A 208 20.91 16.28 -16.46
CA ALA A 208 20.38 17.17 -15.46
C ALA A 208 19.56 16.45 -14.37
N ASN A 209 19.08 15.24 -14.65
CA ASN A 209 18.23 14.51 -13.73
C ASN A 209 18.96 13.37 -12.99
N ILE A 210 20.25 13.55 -12.73
CA ILE A 210 21.11 12.58 -12.06
C ILE A 210 21.42 13.03 -10.63
N LEU A 211 21.30 12.08 -9.69
CA LEU A 211 21.79 12.23 -8.32
C LEU A 211 23.22 11.65 -8.27
N VAL A 212 24.23 12.50 -8.23
CA VAL A 212 25.63 12.07 -8.17
C VAL A 212 26.19 12.36 -6.78
N THR A 213 26.70 11.32 -6.14
CA THR A 213 27.48 11.46 -4.91
C THR A 213 28.96 11.58 -5.32
N GLY A 214 29.53 12.76 -5.19
CA GLY A 214 30.93 13.06 -5.59
C GLY A 214 32.00 12.54 -4.62
N GLY A 215 31.62 11.73 -3.62
CA GLY A 215 32.52 11.24 -2.59
C GLY A 215 32.83 12.26 -1.49
N ASN A 216 33.86 11.95 -0.66
CA ASN A 216 34.27 12.78 0.47
C ASN A 216 35.65 13.37 0.21
N ILE A 217 35.82 14.65 0.46
CA ILE A 217 37.13 15.28 0.54
C ILE A 217 37.55 15.32 2.02
N LYS A 218 38.59 14.54 2.38
CA LYS A 218 39.15 14.56 3.73
C LYS A 218 40.31 15.58 3.76
N THR A 219 40.17 16.57 4.61
CA THR A 219 41.27 17.47 4.99
C THR A 219 41.77 17.06 6.37
N SER A 220 42.90 17.62 6.81
CA SER A 220 43.44 17.34 8.14
C SER A 220 42.55 17.82 9.31
N ALA A 221 41.56 18.65 9.04
CA ALA A 221 40.68 19.25 10.05
C ALA A 221 39.19 18.88 9.89
N GLU A 222 38.73 18.63 8.66
CA GLU A 222 37.31 18.43 8.36
C GLU A 222 37.11 17.46 7.16
N GLU A 223 35.94 16.83 7.13
CA GLU A 223 35.48 15.98 6.01
C GLU A 223 34.31 16.65 5.30
N PHE A 224 34.49 16.94 4.01
CA PHE A 224 33.46 17.55 3.16
C PHE A 224 32.82 16.49 2.29
N LEU A 225 31.50 16.31 2.42
CA LEU A 225 30.70 15.48 1.55
C LEU A 225 30.29 16.25 0.29
N ILE A 226 30.77 15.84 -0.88
CA ILE A 226 30.35 16.41 -2.16
C ILE A 226 29.10 15.67 -2.65
N ARG A 227 27.99 16.36 -2.70
CA ARG A 227 26.72 15.84 -3.22
C ARG A 227 26.18 16.81 -4.27
N ALA A 228 26.10 16.38 -5.52
CA ALA A 228 25.36 17.11 -6.55
C ALA A 228 23.92 16.59 -6.56
N ASN A 229 22.98 17.42 -6.09
CA ASN A 229 21.56 17.17 -6.18
C ASN A 229 20.99 18.01 -7.32
N ASN A 230 20.91 17.43 -8.52
CA ASN A 230 20.46 18.12 -9.72
C ASN A 230 19.11 17.53 -10.23
N ARG A 231 18.30 16.99 -9.34
CA ARG A 231 17.03 16.37 -9.71
C ARG A 231 15.92 17.42 -9.70
N SER A 232 15.37 17.71 -10.87
CA SER A 232 14.22 18.60 -11.03
C SER A 232 12.92 17.80 -11.07
N TYR A 233 11.95 18.20 -10.24
CA TYR A 233 10.64 17.55 -10.13
C TYR A 233 9.54 18.31 -10.87
N TYR A 234 9.80 19.53 -11.32
CA TYR A 234 8.85 20.40 -11.99
C TYR A 234 9.40 20.92 -13.31
N GLY A 235 8.54 21.03 -14.31
CA GLY A 235 8.91 21.51 -15.64
C GLY A 235 9.50 22.93 -15.62
N ASN A 236 9.05 23.77 -14.72
CA ASN A 236 9.59 25.14 -14.59
C ASN A 236 11.09 25.15 -14.20
N GLU A 237 11.51 24.23 -13.37
CA GLU A 237 12.94 24.07 -13.01
C GLU A 237 13.77 23.63 -14.20
N LEU A 238 13.27 22.62 -14.94
CA LEU A 238 13.92 22.10 -16.15
C LEU A 238 13.98 23.15 -17.28
N SER A 239 13.03 24.04 -17.37
CA SER A 239 12.98 25.06 -18.44
C SER A 239 14.23 25.95 -18.50
N ASN A 240 14.91 26.16 -17.36
CA ASN A 240 16.13 26.95 -17.25
C ASN A 240 17.43 26.15 -17.44
N LEU A 241 17.34 24.84 -17.70
CA LEU A 241 18.47 23.98 -17.97
C LEU A 241 19.30 24.51 -19.15
N ILE A 242 20.62 24.56 -19.00
CA ILE A 242 21.55 24.93 -20.07
C ILE A 242 21.76 23.70 -20.94
N VAL A 243 21.34 23.79 -22.21
CA VAL A 243 21.53 22.75 -23.23
C VAL A 243 22.90 22.89 -23.85
N ARG A 244 23.31 24.12 -24.19
CA ARG A 244 24.62 24.42 -24.78
C ARG A 244 25.20 25.72 -24.23
N ALA A 245 26.50 25.75 -23.98
CA ALA A 245 27.26 26.96 -23.67
C ALA A 245 28.43 27.12 -24.68
N ASN A 246 28.57 28.31 -25.22
CA ASN A 246 29.67 28.65 -26.13
C ASN A 246 30.85 29.24 -25.36
N ALA A 247 32.05 29.20 -25.94
CA ALA A 247 33.27 29.79 -25.35
C ALA A 247 33.14 31.33 -25.15
N SER A 248 32.22 31.99 -25.87
CA SER A 248 31.93 33.42 -25.71
C SER A 248 30.97 33.74 -24.55
N GLY A 249 30.56 32.75 -23.76
CA GLY A 249 29.63 32.92 -22.62
C GLY A 249 28.13 32.95 -22.99
N GLN A 250 27.79 32.77 -24.25
CA GLN A 250 26.42 32.62 -24.67
C GLN A 250 25.89 31.23 -24.29
N THR A 251 24.71 31.16 -23.65
CA THR A 251 24.06 29.92 -23.26
C THR A 251 22.71 29.78 -23.94
N VAL A 252 22.44 28.59 -24.48
CA VAL A 252 21.14 28.18 -24.99
C VAL A 252 20.47 27.37 -23.89
N ARG A 253 19.27 27.80 -23.45
CA ARG A 253 18.50 27.12 -22.40
C ARG A 253 17.40 26.25 -23.02
N LEU A 254 16.92 25.28 -22.28
CA LEU A 254 15.85 24.38 -22.73
C LEU A 254 14.60 25.16 -23.18
N LYS A 255 14.21 26.20 -22.47
CA LYS A 255 13.07 27.09 -22.83
C LYS A 255 13.24 27.84 -24.17
N ASP A 256 14.48 27.96 -24.67
CA ASP A 256 14.75 28.65 -25.94
C ASP A 256 14.50 27.73 -27.14
N VAL A 257 14.54 26.40 -26.92
CA VAL A 257 14.43 25.37 -27.96
C VAL A 257 13.24 24.41 -27.75
N ALA A 258 12.63 24.42 -26.58
CA ALA A 258 11.50 23.55 -26.24
C ALA A 258 10.48 24.23 -25.32
N VAL A 259 9.22 23.77 -25.38
CA VAL A 259 8.19 24.11 -24.41
C VAL A 259 8.14 23.00 -23.37
N VAL A 260 8.37 23.36 -22.11
CA VAL A 260 8.35 22.42 -20.98
C VAL A 260 7.04 22.60 -20.22
N ARG A 261 6.33 21.51 -19.99
CA ARG A 261 5.01 21.50 -19.35
C ARG A 261 4.88 20.30 -18.40
N ASP A 262 4.33 20.54 -17.23
CA ASP A 262 3.85 19.47 -16.37
C ASP A 262 2.48 19.03 -16.87
N ARG A 263 2.31 17.76 -17.20
CA ARG A 263 1.05 17.18 -17.68
C ARG A 263 0.86 15.76 -17.14
N PHE A 264 -0.34 15.24 -17.32
CA PHE A 264 -0.61 13.82 -17.12
C PHE A 264 -0.36 13.06 -18.43
N SER A 265 0.09 11.82 -18.32
CA SER A 265 0.28 10.93 -19.46
C SER A 265 -1.04 10.74 -20.22
N GLU A 266 -0.95 10.49 -21.52
CA GLU A 266 -2.13 10.32 -22.41
C GLU A 266 -2.86 8.98 -22.19
N THR A 267 -2.46 8.20 -21.18
CA THR A 267 -3.13 6.94 -20.86
C THR A 267 -4.54 7.20 -20.33
N PRO A 268 -5.56 6.42 -20.75
CA PRO A 268 -6.98 6.65 -20.40
C PRO A 268 -7.31 6.15 -18.98
N ASN A 269 -6.54 6.55 -17.98
CA ASN A 269 -6.71 6.12 -16.57
C ASN A 269 -7.51 7.12 -15.72
N ALA A 270 -8.27 8.02 -16.38
CA ALA A 270 -9.15 8.94 -15.66
C ALA A 270 -10.38 8.22 -15.10
N THR A 271 -10.72 8.51 -13.86
CA THR A 271 -11.94 8.00 -13.21
C THR A 271 -13.01 9.07 -13.18
N TYR A 272 -14.27 8.66 -13.37
CA TYR A 272 -15.42 9.53 -13.29
C TYR A 272 -16.40 9.01 -12.26
N PHE A 273 -16.97 9.92 -11.48
CA PHE A 273 -18.04 9.64 -10.53
C PHE A 273 -19.21 10.58 -10.79
N ASN A 274 -20.39 10.01 -11.09
CA ASN A 274 -21.59 10.77 -11.47
C ASN A 274 -21.36 11.80 -12.60
N GLY A 275 -20.54 11.44 -13.60
CA GLY A 275 -20.22 12.31 -14.75
C GLY A 275 -19.11 13.34 -14.52
N ASN A 276 -18.64 13.54 -13.30
CA ASN A 276 -17.53 14.44 -12.97
C ASN A 276 -16.21 13.68 -12.85
N LEU A 277 -15.10 14.33 -13.17
CA LEU A 277 -13.77 13.80 -12.89
C LEU A 277 -13.64 13.48 -11.40
N ALA A 278 -13.08 12.35 -11.09
CA ALA A 278 -12.93 11.87 -9.73
C ALA A 278 -11.59 11.19 -9.48
N VAL A 279 -11.17 11.22 -8.24
CA VAL A 279 -10.06 10.43 -7.71
C VAL A 279 -10.62 9.45 -6.69
N ASN A 280 -10.27 8.19 -6.79
CA ASN A 280 -10.71 7.15 -5.87
C ASN A 280 -9.66 6.91 -4.78
N VAL A 281 -10.09 6.99 -3.54
CA VAL A 281 -9.29 6.65 -2.36
C VAL A 281 -9.81 5.32 -1.84
N ALA A 282 -8.93 4.33 -1.77
CA ALA A 282 -9.25 3.03 -1.21
C ALA A 282 -8.40 2.77 0.04
N ILE A 283 -9.09 2.42 1.12
CA ILE A 283 -8.47 2.04 2.38
C ILE A 283 -8.55 0.53 2.49
N THR A 284 -7.40 -0.08 2.74
CA THR A 284 -7.25 -1.52 2.94
C THR A 284 -6.75 -1.79 4.34
N SER A 285 -7.32 -2.77 5.00
CA SER A 285 -6.90 -3.22 6.33
C SER A 285 -6.07 -4.49 6.25
N THR A 286 -5.07 -4.54 7.10
CA THR A 286 -4.28 -5.74 7.38
C THR A 286 -5.00 -6.64 8.40
N ASN A 287 -4.44 -7.81 8.67
CA ASN A 287 -4.98 -8.74 9.66
C ASN A 287 -4.95 -8.20 11.11
N THR A 288 -4.19 -7.13 11.37
CA THR A 288 -4.04 -6.55 12.71
C THR A 288 -5.05 -5.44 13.00
N GLU A 289 -5.75 -4.94 11.99
CA GLU A 289 -6.67 -3.81 12.06
C GLU A 289 -8.13 -4.26 12.14
N ASP A 290 -8.98 -3.51 12.86
CA ASP A 290 -10.42 -3.76 12.90
C ASP A 290 -11.13 -3.03 11.76
N LEU A 291 -11.73 -3.79 10.86
CA LEU A 291 -12.37 -3.28 9.64
C LEU A 291 -13.55 -2.36 9.95
N ILE A 292 -14.36 -2.68 10.96
CA ILE A 292 -15.57 -1.91 11.30
C ILE A 292 -15.15 -0.56 11.86
N THR A 293 -14.27 -0.56 12.85
CA THR A 293 -13.78 0.67 13.50
C THR A 293 -13.08 1.59 12.52
N SER A 294 -12.24 1.02 11.63
CA SER A 294 -11.54 1.80 10.59
C SER A 294 -12.52 2.44 9.61
N SER A 295 -13.56 1.70 9.17
CA SER A 295 -14.59 2.25 8.29
C SER A 295 -15.41 3.36 8.95
N GLU A 296 -15.76 3.21 10.23
CA GLU A 296 -16.52 4.23 10.98
C GLU A 296 -15.73 5.54 11.09
N LYS A 297 -14.46 5.49 11.45
CA LYS A 297 -13.58 6.68 11.50
C LYS A 297 -13.51 7.40 10.15
N VAL A 298 -13.40 6.63 9.06
CA VAL A 298 -13.35 7.21 7.71
C VAL A 298 -14.68 7.84 7.32
N LYS A 299 -15.80 7.22 7.66
CA LYS A 299 -17.14 7.81 7.41
C LYS A 299 -17.35 9.09 8.19
N GLU A 300 -16.94 9.15 9.44
CA GLU A 300 -16.99 10.37 10.26
C GLU A 300 -16.16 11.49 9.62
N TYR A 301 -14.94 11.18 9.17
CA TYR A 301 -14.09 12.13 8.44
C TYR A 301 -14.77 12.62 7.15
N ILE A 302 -15.38 11.73 6.36
CA ILE A 302 -16.09 12.09 5.13
C ILE A 302 -17.23 13.06 5.43
N GLU A 303 -18.01 12.81 6.47
CA GLU A 303 -19.10 13.68 6.89
C GLU A 303 -18.61 15.06 7.33
N GLU A 304 -17.58 15.12 8.17
CA GLU A 304 -16.97 16.38 8.59
C GLU A 304 -16.37 17.16 7.42
N TYR A 305 -15.68 16.48 6.50
CA TYR A 305 -15.11 17.11 5.32
C TYR A 305 -16.19 17.75 4.45
N ASN A 306 -17.28 16.99 4.18
CA ASN A 306 -18.39 17.44 3.36
C ASN A 306 -19.17 18.62 3.96
N GLN A 307 -19.19 18.74 5.30
CA GLN A 307 -19.78 19.90 5.99
C GLN A 307 -18.93 21.17 5.84
N LYS A 308 -17.62 21.02 5.76
CA LYS A 308 -16.66 22.13 5.68
C LYS A 308 -16.39 22.60 4.25
N HIS A 309 -16.62 21.74 3.24
CA HIS A 309 -16.26 22.00 1.84
C HIS A 309 -17.45 21.79 0.91
N ASN A 310 -17.81 22.84 0.15
CA ASN A 310 -18.95 22.79 -0.78
C ASN A 310 -18.55 22.45 -2.23
N ASN A 311 -17.30 22.73 -2.61
CA ASN A 311 -16.84 22.59 -4.00
C ASN A 311 -16.35 21.17 -4.34
N VAL A 312 -15.93 20.41 -3.34
CA VAL A 312 -15.48 19.03 -3.48
C VAL A 312 -16.23 18.16 -2.50
N LYS A 313 -16.74 17.04 -2.96
CA LYS A 313 -17.47 16.08 -2.15
C LYS A 313 -16.75 14.74 -2.11
N LEU A 314 -16.74 14.13 -0.94
CA LEU A 314 -16.32 12.77 -0.70
C LEU A 314 -17.57 11.88 -0.69
N SER A 315 -17.61 10.89 -1.58
CA SER A 315 -18.76 9.98 -1.70
C SER A 315 -18.32 8.55 -1.54
N VAL A 316 -18.88 7.83 -0.58
CA VAL A 316 -18.57 6.41 -0.37
C VAL A 316 -18.99 5.61 -1.61
N VAL A 317 -18.07 4.84 -2.16
CA VAL A 317 -18.28 3.97 -3.33
C VAL A 317 -18.51 2.53 -2.88
N SER A 318 -17.71 2.05 -1.94
CA SER A 318 -17.80 0.70 -1.39
C SER A 318 -17.47 0.69 0.09
N ASP A 319 -18.29 0.02 0.89
CA ASP A 319 -18.10 -0.15 2.33
C ASP A 319 -18.33 -1.62 2.70
N GLN A 320 -17.25 -2.33 2.99
CA GLN A 320 -17.29 -3.73 3.37
C GLN A 320 -17.73 -3.92 4.83
N SER A 321 -17.64 -2.86 5.66
CA SER A 321 -18.05 -2.92 7.05
C SER A 321 -19.56 -3.18 7.20
N VAL A 322 -20.37 -2.68 6.28
CA VAL A 322 -21.83 -2.87 6.30
C VAL A 322 -22.21 -4.34 6.28
N THR A 323 -21.64 -5.10 5.35
CA THR A 323 -21.92 -6.54 5.24
C THR A 323 -21.42 -7.30 6.47
N LEU A 324 -20.25 -6.92 6.99
CA LEU A 324 -19.67 -7.55 8.19
C LEU A 324 -20.52 -7.26 9.43
N THR A 325 -20.94 -6.01 9.62
CA THR A 325 -21.81 -5.60 10.73
C THR A 325 -23.14 -6.34 10.69
N GLN A 326 -23.78 -6.43 9.52
CA GLN A 326 -25.03 -7.18 9.37
C GLN A 326 -24.88 -8.66 9.75
N ARG A 327 -23.77 -9.30 9.35
CA ARG A 327 -23.49 -10.70 9.70
C ARG A 327 -23.24 -10.88 11.19
N THR A 328 -22.45 -9.99 11.78
CA THR A 328 -22.16 -10.01 13.22
C THR A 328 -23.44 -9.81 14.03
N GLN A 329 -24.31 -8.90 13.61
CA GLN A 329 -25.59 -8.68 14.23
C GLN A 329 -26.49 -9.92 14.16
N LEU A 330 -26.63 -10.54 12.97
CA LEU A 330 -27.39 -11.78 12.80
C LEU A 330 -26.88 -12.92 13.69
N LEU A 331 -25.54 -13.08 13.80
CA LEU A 331 -24.95 -14.08 14.68
C LEU A 331 -25.29 -13.81 16.16
N THR A 332 -25.21 -12.54 16.58
CA THR A 332 -25.52 -12.14 17.94
C THR A 332 -27.00 -12.35 18.25
N GLU A 333 -27.90 -11.95 17.36
CA GLU A 333 -29.34 -12.16 17.51
C GLU A 333 -29.68 -13.66 17.60
N ASN A 334 -29.10 -14.49 16.72
CA ASN A 334 -29.29 -15.93 16.74
C ASN A 334 -28.74 -16.58 18.03
N ALA A 335 -27.58 -16.12 18.51
CA ALA A 335 -27.00 -16.60 19.76
C ALA A 335 -27.86 -16.28 20.95
N ILE A 336 -28.40 -15.05 21.04
CA ILE A 336 -29.32 -14.62 22.10
C ILE A 336 -30.62 -15.44 22.04
N MET A 337 -31.20 -15.58 20.84
CA MET A 337 -32.42 -16.34 20.63
C MET A 337 -32.23 -17.82 21.00
N GLY A 338 -31.11 -18.42 20.59
CA GLY A 338 -30.73 -19.79 20.93
C GLY A 338 -30.56 -19.97 22.44
N MET A 339 -29.91 -19.02 23.12
CA MET A 339 -29.76 -19.04 24.58
C MET A 339 -31.12 -18.97 25.30
N ILE A 340 -32.01 -18.08 24.86
CA ILE A 340 -33.38 -17.97 25.41
C ILE A 340 -34.13 -19.28 25.21
N LEU A 341 -34.04 -19.87 23.99
CA LEU A 341 -34.74 -21.15 23.72
C LEU A 341 -34.23 -22.28 24.64
N VAL A 342 -32.92 -22.38 24.82
CA VAL A 342 -32.31 -23.38 25.74
C VAL A 342 -32.80 -23.16 27.17
N LEU A 343 -32.83 -21.92 27.64
CA LEU A 343 -33.34 -21.60 28.98
C LEU A 343 -34.84 -21.98 29.15
N ILE A 344 -35.66 -21.75 28.12
CA ILE A 344 -37.08 -22.15 28.12
C ILE A 344 -37.18 -23.68 28.21
N PHE A 345 -36.47 -24.42 27.35
CA PHE A 345 -36.51 -25.89 27.39
C PHE A 345 -36.00 -26.45 28.74
N LEU A 346 -34.90 -25.92 29.25
CA LEU A 346 -34.40 -26.34 30.57
C LEU A 346 -35.39 -26.03 31.67
N SER A 347 -36.08 -24.90 31.62
CA SER A 347 -37.12 -24.53 32.62
C SER A 347 -38.34 -25.43 32.56
N LEU A 348 -38.65 -26.02 31.41
CA LEU A 348 -39.77 -26.98 31.26
C LEU A 348 -39.46 -28.35 31.86
N PHE A 349 -38.20 -28.78 31.80
CA PHE A 349 -37.78 -30.11 32.27
C PHE A 349 -37.08 -30.11 33.63
N LEU A 350 -36.54 -28.94 34.06
CA LEU A 350 -35.89 -28.75 35.36
C LEU A 350 -36.58 -27.58 36.11
N ASN A 351 -36.36 -27.52 37.45
CA ASN A 351 -36.76 -26.35 38.21
C ASN A 351 -36.09 -25.08 37.68
N THR A 352 -36.85 -23.98 37.59
CA THR A 352 -36.35 -22.68 37.04
C THR A 352 -35.06 -22.19 37.67
N ARG A 353 -34.83 -22.50 38.98
CA ARG A 353 -33.54 -22.21 39.63
C ARG A 353 -32.36 -23.01 39.04
N LEU A 354 -32.58 -24.29 38.69
CA LEU A 354 -31.58 -25.16 38.10
C LEU A 354 -31.34 -24.83 36.61
N ALA A 355 -32.35 -24.33 35.91
CA ALA A 355 -32.24 -23.91 34.51
C ALA A 355 -31.43 -22.61 34.34
N PHE A 356 -31.49 -21.73 35.34
CA PHE A 356 -30.73 -20.46 35.32
C PHE A 356 -29.23 -20.67 35.64
N TRP A 357 -28.89 -21.61 36.53
CA TRP A 357 -27.49 -21.97 36.91
C TRP A 357 -26.91 -23.08 36.02
#